data_7720760a3d2df1f081f095f29e7df879
#
_entry.id   7720760a3d2df1f081f095f29e7df879
#
_cell.length_a   1.000
_cell.length_b   1.000
_cell.length_c   1.000
_cell.angle_alpha   90.00
_cell.angle_beta   90.00
_cell.angle_gamma   90.00
#
_symmetry.space_group_name_H-M   'P 1'
#
loop_
_entity.id
_entity.type
_entity.pdbx_description
1 polymer ?
#
loop_
_entity_poly.entity_id
_entity_poly.type
_entity_poly.pdbx_seq_one_letter_code
_entity_poly.pdbx_strand_id
1 'polypeptide(L)'
;AIFLPPLESGDTIQTVTTQYVSEFNQEIQTLVDEHKDADEGRKVYVDYEGMNSEPSNYYDIMCVYMVKYGYENTATKMNETNKQNLKAVFDDMCKYTTKKATEKKGKKKKKYLEVRITLKSYTEMSVEYQFDEERQATLNQLMSACITSTPSSGQIGGSQLSDLQGSLTPQEITSITDKITNPIQKTVASFVLSKVGYPYSQNLRNSGKAFDCSSLAYYAWKSAGIDIAFGGSTTAAAEAQGLKGKSVKEENLQPGDLIFYSYT
;
A
#
# COMPACT_ATOMS: atom_id res chain seq x y z
N ALA A 1 -9.24 1.62 21.65
CA ALA A 1 -8.19 2.52 21.17
C ALA A 1 -6.82 1.86 21.46
N ILE A 2 -6.37 1.02 20.53
CA ILE A 2 -5.18 0.16 20.70
C ILE A 2 -3.88 0.98 20.61
N PHE A 3 -3.94 2.12 19.90
CA PHE A 3 -2.79 2.99 19.68
C PHE A 3 -2.97 4.39 20.31
N LEU A 4 -3.74 4.51 21.38
CA LEU A 4 -3.76 5.75 22.13
C LEU A 4 -2.38 6.00 22.73
N PRO A 5 -1.82 7.21 22.58
CA PRO A 5 -0.58 7.56 23.25
C PRO A 5 -0.75 7.38 24.77
N PRO A 6 0.28 6.91 25.48
CA PRO A 6 0.24 6.90 26.93
C PRO A 6 -0.06 8.31 27.43
N LEU A 7 -0.81 8.41 28.51
CA LEU A 7 -1.14 9.70 29.16
C LEU A 7 0.07 10.43 29.72
N GLU A 8 1.23 9.78 29.73
CA GLU A 8 2.51 10.33 30.17
C GLU A 8 3.39 10.67 28.94
N SER A 9 4.13 11.78 29.01
CA SER A 9 5.10 12.18 27.99
C SER A 9 6.17 11.12 27.80
N GLY A 10 6.27 10.55 26.59
CA GLY A 10 7.27 9.54 26.25
C GLY A 10 7.10 9.02 24.81
N ASP A 11 8.06 8.22 24.39
CA ASP A 11 7.98 7.56 23.09
C ASP A 11 6.83 6.57 23.02
N THR A 12 6.09 6.61 21.93
CA THR A 12 5.01 5.69 21.61
C THR A 12 5.45 4.70 20.53
N ILE A 13 4.74 3.59 20.38
CA ILE A 13 4.99 2.65 19.28
C ILE A 13 4.90 3.35 17.92
N GLN A 14 3.98 4.30 17.75
CA GLN A 14 3.83 5.07 16.53
C GLN A 14 5.04 5.98 16.28
N THR A 15 5.48 6.73 17.28
CA THR A 15 6.62 7.68 17.13
C THR A 15 7.90 6.92 16.82
N VAL A 16 8.15 5.80 17.50
CA VAL A 16 9.35 4.98 17.27
C VAL A 16 9.30 4.28 15.92
N THR A 17 8.13 3.74 15.51
CA THR A 17 7.99 3.15 14.16
C THR A 17 8.19 4.21 13.07
N THR A 18 7.64 5.41 13.26
CA THR A 18 7.84 6.54 12.32
C THR A 18 9.31 6.91 12.21
N GLN A 19 10.02 6.93 13.32
CA GLN A 19 11.47 7.19 13.32
C GLN A 19 12.21 6.14 12.49
N TYR A 20 11.96 4.84 12.70
CA TYR A 20 12.65 3.77 11.95
C TYR A 20 12.33 3.81 10.46
N VAL A 21 11.07 4.07 10.09
CA VAL A 21 10.69 4.27 8.69
C VAL A 21 11.42 5.47 8.08
N SER A 22 11.52 6.58 8.81
CA SER A 22 12.23 7.78 8.35
C SER A 22 13.72 7.52 8.16
N GLU A 23 14.37 6.85 9.10
CA GLU A 23 15.78 6.47 9.03
C GLU A 23 16.05 5.55 7.82
N PHE A 24 15.20 4.55 7.61
CA PHE A 24 15.28 3.64 6.49
C PHE A 24 15.15 4.35 5.13
N ASN A 25 14.17 5.25 5.01
CA ASN A 25 13.97 6.04 3.81
C ASN A 25 15.15 7.00 3.56
N GLN A 26 15.70 7.60 4.61
CA GLN A 26 16.86 8.48 4.51
C GLN A 26 18.11 7.73 4.09
N GLU A 27 18.32 6.52 4.60
CA GLU A 27 19.42 5.65 4.19
C GLU A 27 19.35 5.33 2.69
N ILE A 28 18.17 4.93 2.19
CA ILE A 28 17.95 4.67 0.76
C ILE A 28 18.18 5.95 -0.06
N GLN A 29 17.67 7.09 0.40
CA GLN A 29 17.85 8.37 -0.29
C GLN A 29 19.34 8.77 -0.36
N THR A 30 20.10 8.57 0.71
CA THR A 30 21.54 8.84 0.74
C THR A 30 22.27 7.98 -0.29
N LEU A 31 21.98 6.68 -0.34
CA LEU A 31 22.55 5.77 -1.34
C LEU A 31 22.23 6.20 -2.76
N VAL A 32 21.00 6.65 -2.99
CA VAL A 32 20.57 7.15 -4.30
C VAL A 32 21.34 8.42 -4.67
N ASP A 33 21.53 9.33 -3.72
CA ASP A 33 22.22 10.60 -3.95
C ASP A 33 23.73 10.43 -4.18
N GLU A 34 24.34 9.47 -3.53
CA GLU A 34 25.75 9.11 -3.75
C GLU A 34 26.01 8.52 -5.15
N HIS A 35 24.99 7.96 -5.80
CA HIS A 35 25.11 7.33 -7.11
C HIS A 35 24.62 8.24 -8.27
N LYS A 36 24.76 9.55 -8.12
CA LYS A 36 24.44 10.55 -9.19
C LYS A 36 25.23 10.36 -10.47
N ASP A 37 26.33 9.60 -10.44
CA ASP A 37 27.17 9.29 -11.59
C ASP A 37 26.64 8.18 -12.51
N ALA A 38 25.47 7.60 -12.17
CA ALA A 38 24.81 6.66 -13.08
C ALA A 38 24.17 7.46 -14.22
N ASP A 39 24.63 7.24 -15.45
CA ASP A 39 24.26 7.97 -16.69
C ASP A 39 22.72 8.07 -16.94
N GLU A 40 21.92 7.24 -16.26
CA GLU A 40 20.47 7.09 -16.46
C GLU A 40 19.65 7.23 -15.18
N GLY A 41 20.26 7.62 -14.08
CA GLY A 41 19.56 7.75 -12.81
C GLY A 41 19.29 6.40 -12.13
N ARG A 42 18.13 6.26 -11.50
CA ARG A 42 17.77 5.12 -10.66
C ARG A 42 16.48 4.45 -11.11
N LYS A 43 16.36 3.16 -10.79
CA LYS A 43 15.09 2.41 -10.88
C LYS A 43 14.81 1.83 -9.50
N VAL A 44 13.72 2.26 -8.89
CA VAL A 44 13.28 1.79 -7.57
C VAL A 44 12.11 0.83 -7.77
N TYR A 45 12.23 -0.35 -7.16
CA TYR A 45 11.18 -1.36 -7.13
C TYR A 45 10.80 -1.59 -5.68
N VAL A 46 9.51 -1.59 -5.39
CA VAL A 46 8.98 -1.89 -4.05
C VAL A 46 8.17 -3.17 -4.15
N ASP A 47 8.60 -4.19 -3.39
CA ASP A 47 7.92 -5.46 -3.25
C ASP A 47 7.14 -5.44 -1.93
N TYR A 48 5.81 -5.40 -2.03
CA TYR A 48 4.91 -5.37 -0.90
C TYR A 48 3.59 -6.08 -1.25
N GLU A 49 3.26 -7.10 -0.48
CA GLU A 49 2.01 -7.86 -0.59
C GLU A 49 1.14 -7.66 0.66
N GLY A 50 0.71 -6.43 0.89
CA GLY A 50 -0.12 -6.07 2.04
C GLY A 50 -1.48 -5.50 1.67
N MET A 51 -2.24 -5.12 2.69
CA MET A 51 -3.63 -4.62 2.55
C MET A 51 -3.71 -3.14 2.20
N ASN A 52 -2.60 -2.40 2.27
CA ASN A 52 -2.57 -0.97 1.97
C ASN A 52 -2.53 -0.74 0.45
N SER A 53 -3.23 0.27 -0.03
CA SER A 53 -3.20 0.70 -1.45
C SER A 53 -1.85 1.29 -1.85
N GLU A 54 -1.10 1.82 -0.89
CA GLU A 54 0.28 2.27 -1.05
C GLU A 54 1.23 1.24 -0.46
N PRO A 55 2.43 1.05 -1.05
CA PRO A 55 3.41 0.10 -0.52
C PRO A 55 4.00 0.62 0.80
N SER A 56 3.27 0.40 1.88
CA SER A 56 3.65 0.76 3.24
C SER A 56 3.22 -0.33 4.21
N ASN A 57 4.17 -0.88 4.93
CA ASN A 57 3.93 -1.88 5.98
C ASN A 57 3.98 -1.27 7.40
N TYR A 58 3.74 0.03 7.51
CA TYR A 58 3.79 0.76 8.79
C TYR A 58 2.91 0.14 9.88
N TYR A 59 1.65 -0.13 9.56
CA TYR A 59 0.72 -0.76 10.50
C TYR A 59 1.03 -2.24 10.72
N ASP A 60 1.50 -2.93 9.67
CA ASP A 60 1.92 -4.33 9.76
C ASP A 60 3.02 -4.49 10.82
N ILE A 61 4.04 -3.63 10.81
CA ILE A 61 5.15 -3.62 11.78
C ILE A 61 4.62 -3.50 13.20
N MET A 62 3.74 -2.52 13.46
CA MET A 62 3.20 -2.28 14.80
C MET A 62 2.34 -3.46 15.28
N CYS A 63 1.48 -3.99 14.42
CA CYS A 63 0.60 -5.10 14.77
C CYS A 63 1.38 -6.39 15.01
N VAL A 64 2.36 -6.70 14.15
CA VAL A 64 3.25 -7.86 14.31
C VAL A 64 4.05 -7.76 15.62
N TYR A 65 4.62 -6.58 15.90
CA TYR A 65 5.33 -6.34 17.16
C TYR A 65 4.43 -6.60 18.37
N MET A 66 3.23 -6.06 18.38
CA MET A 66 2.29 -6.22 19.49
C MET A 66 1.90 -7.68 19.71
N VAL A 67 1.65 -8.43 18.64
CA VAL A 67 1.30 -9.86 18.77
C VAL A 67 2.50 -10.70 19.20
N LYS A 68 3.71 -10.36 18.73
CA LYS A 68 4.93 -11.10 19.08
C LYS A 68 5.33 -10.93 20.54
N TYR A 69 5.21 -9.71 21.07
CA TYR A 69 5.70 -9.35 22.41
C TYR A 69 4.61 -9.12 23.47
N GLY A 70 3.34 -9.29 23.06
CA GLY A 70 2.17 -9.22 23.94
C GLY A 70 1.53 -7.84 24.03
N TYR A 71 0.25 -7.87 24.45
CA TYR A 71 -0.60 -6.68 24.59
C TYR A 71 -0.49 -6.00 25.95
N GLU A 72 0.19 -6.62 26.88
CA GLU A 72 0.24 -6.10 28.22
C GLU A 72 0.83 -4.69 28.23
N ASN A 73 0.46 -3.89 29.20
CA ASN A 73 0.88 -2.48 29.36
C ASN A 73 2.38 -2.23 29.18
N THR A 74 3.18 -3.28 29.23
CA THR A 74 4.63 -3.26 29.00
C THR A 74 5.03 -3.09 27.53
N ALA A 75 4.29 -3.66 26.59
CA ALA A 75 4.66 -3.56 25.15
C ALA A 75 4.35 -2.17 24.55
N THR A 76 3.42 -1.42 25.13
CA THR A 76 3.08 -0.06 24.66
C THR A 76 4.03 1.02 25.20
N LYS A 77 4.77 0.74 26.28
CA LYS A 77 5.79 1.63 26.82
C LYS A 77 7.11 1.41 26.05
N MET A 78 7.54 2.41 25.29
CA MET A 78 8.77 2.34 24.50
C MET A 78 10.04 2.58 25.33
N ASN A 79 10.30 1.66 26.30
CA ASN A 79 11.62 1.59 26.93
C ASN A 79 12.66 1.03 25.95
N GLU A 80 13.93 1.05 26.31
CA GLU A 80 15.03 0.63 25.41
C GLU A 80 14.90 -0.83 24.94
N THR A 81 14.44 -1.74 25.81
CA THR A 81 14.20 -3.14 25.43
C THR A 81 13.07 -3.24 24.39
N ASN A 82 11.99 -2.52 24.59
CA ASN A 82 10.85 -2.53 23.68
C ASN A 82 11.19 -1.85 22.34
N LYS A 83 12.02 -0.80 22.34
CA LYS A 83 12.55 -0.21 21.11
C LYS A 83 13.43 -1.20 20.34
N GLN A 84 14.30 -1.94 21.01
CA GLN A 84 15.13 -2.98 20.40
C GLN A 84 14.26 -4.11 19.82
N ASN A 85 13.23 -4.55 20.52
CA ASN A 85 12.29 -5.55 20.06
C ASN A 85 11.51 -5.07 18.82
N LEU A 86 11.06 -3.82 18.82
CA LEU A 86 10.39 -3.20 17.67
C LEU A 86 11.36 -3.06 16.49
N LYS A 87 12.63 -2.67 16.75
CA LYS A 87 13.66 -2.59 15.73
C LYS A 87 13.92 -3.95 15.08
N ALA A 88 13.99 -5.03 15.86
CA ALA A 88 14.16 -6.37 15.33
C ALA A 88 13.00 -6.77 14.38
N VAL A 89 11.76 -6.47 14.76
CA VAL A 89 10.59 -6.69 13.88
C VAL A 89 10.71 -5.83 12.62
N PHE A 90 11.08 -4.57 12.77
CA PHE A 90 11.28 -3.66 11.64
C PHE A 90 12.32 -4.20 10.67
N ASP A 91 13.48 -4.65 11.16
CA ASP A 91 14.58 -5.17 10.34
C ASP A 91 14.24 -6.50 9.65
N ASP A 92 13.37 -7.30 10.24
CA ASP A 92 12.84 -8.52 9.60
C ASP A 92 11.87 -8.16 8.46
N MET A 93 11.12 -7.06 8.61
CA MET A 93 10.04 -6.67 7.71
C MET A 93 10.46 -5.68 6.60
N CYS A 94 11.53 -4.90 6.82
CA CYS A 94 11.98 -3.86 5.90
C CYS A 94 13.41 -4.13 5.46
N LYS A 95 13.60 -4.44 4.20
CA LYS A 95 14.92 -4.70 3.61
C LYS A 95 15.06 -4.02 2.28
N TYR A 96 16.27 -3.69 1.89
CA TYR A 96 16.55 -3.26 0.53
C TYR A 96 17.85 -3.87 0.01
N THR A 97 17.97 -3.95 -1.29
CA THR A 97 19.19 -4.33 -2.00
C THR A 97 19.45 -3.34 -3.13
N THR A 98 20.71 -3.11 -3.41
CA THR A 98 21.13 -2.25 -4.52
C THR A 98 22.06 -2.99 -5.45
N LYS A 99 21.93 -2.74 -6.76
CA LYS A 99 22.92 -3.21 -7.73
C LYS A 99 23.07 -2.22 -8.88
N LYS A 100 24.28 -2.14 -9.44
CA LYS A 100 24.51 -1.43 -10.70
C LYS A 100 24.05 -2.32 -11.85
N ALA A 101 23.13 -1.86 -12.64
CA ALA A 101 22.61 -2.57 -13.79
C ALA A 101 22.90 -1.81 -15.08
N THR A 102 22.88 -2.51 -16.21
CA THR A 102 23.14 -1.93 -17.53
C THR A 102 22.02 -2.33 -18.47
N GLU A 103 21.43 -1.36 -19.11
CA GLU A 103 20.37 -1.55 -20.12
C GLU A 103 20.88 -1.13 -21.50
N LYS A 104 20.55 -1.91 -22.53
CA LYS A 104 20.81 -1.53 -23.91
C LYS A 104 19.66 -0.66 -24.42
N LYS A 105 19.96 0.59 -24.77
CA LYS A 105 19.00 1.50 -25.41
C LYS A 105 19.50 1.84 -26.80
N GLY A 106 19.07 1.06 -27.79
CA GLY A 106 19.62 1.09 -29.14
C GLY A 106 21.09 0.60 -29.20
N LYS A 107 22.00 1.43 -29.74
CA LYS A 107 23.46 1.11 -29.85
C LYS A 107 24.24 1.48 -28.57
N LYS A 108 23.63 2.15 -27.57
CA LYS A 108 24.31 2.61 -26.37
C LYS A 108 23.96 1.71 -25.18
N LYS A 109 24.97 1.44 -24.35
CA LYS A 109 24.78 0.82 -23.04
C LYS A 109 24.65 1.95 -22.02
N LYS A 110 23.59 1.92 -21.23
CA LYS A 110 23.29 2.90 -20.19
C LYS A 110 23.30 2.23 -18.83
N LYS A 111 23.98 2.83 -17.86
CA LYS A 111 24.13 2.34 -16.50
C LYS A 111 23.11 3.02 -15.61
N TYR A 112 22.49 2.27 -14.70
CA TYR A 112 21.60 2.79 -13.68
C TYR A 112 21.78 2.06 -12.36
N LEU A 113 21.35 2.71 -11.28
CA LEU A 113 21.24 2.07 -9.97
C LEU A 113 19.86 1.41 -9.84
N GLU A 114 19.84 0.12 -9.65
CA GLU A 114 18.62 -0.62 -9.27
C GLU A 114 18.56 -0.70 -7.75
N VAL A 115 17.46 -0.23 -7.17
CA VAL A 115 17.13 -0.35 -5.75
C VAL A 115 15.90 -1.22 -5.63
N ARG A 116 15.99 -2.32 -4.90
CA ARG A 116 14.85 -3.20 -4.59
C ARG A 116 14.56 -3.11 -3.11
N ILE A 117 13.38 -2.65 -2.77
CA ILE A 117 12.86 -2.53 -1.42
C ILE A 117 11.87 -3.66 -1.21
N THR A 118 12.06 -4.45 -0.17
CA THR A 118 11.11 -5.50 0.25
C THR A 118 10.48 -5.08 1.55
N LEU A 119 9.16 -4.94 1.55
CA LEU A 119 8.34 -4.65 2.71
C LEU A 119 7.44 -5.85 2.98
N LYS A 120 7.70 -6.61 4.04
CA LYS A 120 6.87 -7.77 4.39
C LYS A 120 5.57 -7.32 5.04
N SER A 121 4.49 -7.99 4.68
CA SER A 121 3.17 -7.82 5.28
C SER A 121 3.04 -8.59 6.60
N TYR A 122 2.01 -8.28 7.38
CA TYR A 122 1.69 -9.00 8.60
C TYR A 122 1.36 -10.48 8.36
N THR A 123 0.80 -10.81 7.19
CA THR A 123 0.49 -12.20 6.82
C THR A 123 1.76 -13.00 6.56
N GLU A 124 2.75 -12.43 5.87
CA GLU A 124 4.06 -13.07 5.67
C GLU A 124 4.76 -13.29 7.01
N MET A 125 4.71 -12.28 7.91
CA MET A 125 5.33 -12.38 9.21
C MET A 125 4.63 -13.37 10.14
N SER A 126 3.30 -13.55 10.02
CA SER A 126 2.58 -14.57 10.80
C SER A 126 3.07 -15.99 10.48
N VAL A 127 3.42 -16.24 9.23
CA VAL A 127 4.02 -17.51 8.78
C VAL A 127 5.46 -17.62 9.25
N GLU A 128 6.28 -16.58 9.05
CA GLU A 128 7.70 -16.58 9.40
C GLU A 128 7.92 -16.74 10.91
N TYR A 129 7.11 -16.08 11.72
CA TYR A 129 7.15 -16.19 13.18
C TYR A 129 6.35 -17.37 13.74
N GLN A 130 5.74 -18.17 12.86
CA GLN A 130 4.96 -19.36 13.21
C GLN A 130 3.89 -19.06 14.27
N PHE A 131 3.13 -17.97 14.06
CA PHE A 131 2.04 -17.62 14.97
C PHE A 131 0.97 -18.71 14.95
N ASP A 132 0.54 -19.12 16.16
CA ASP A 132 -0.59 -20.01 16.34
C ASP A 132 -1.92 -19.35 15.93
N GLU A 133 -3.00 -20.12 15.92
CA GLU A 133 -4.33 -19.65 15.48
C GLU A 133 -4.82 -18.45 16.31
N GLU A 134 -4.53 -18.43 17.62
CA GLU A 134 -4.94 -17.35 18.51
C GLU A 134 -4.20 -16.04 18.16
N ARG A 135 -2.89 -16.11 17.97
CA ARG A 135 -2.06 -14.97 17.54
C ARG A 135 -2.43 -14.49 16.15
N GLN A 136 -2.73 -15.39 15.23
CA GLN A 136 -3.20 -15.01 13.88
C GLN A 136 -4.55 -14.32 13.92
N ALA A 137 -5.51 -14.82 14.70
CA ALA A 137 -6.82 -14.18 14.88
C ALA A 137 -6.66 -12.78 15.47
N THR A 138 -5.83 -12.65 16.47
CA THR A 138 -5.48 -11.40 17.12
C THR A 138 -4.84 -10.40 16.16
N LEU A 139 -3.87 -10.85 15.35
CA LEU A 139 -3.20 -10.02 14.35
C LEU A 139 -4.19 -9.49 13.30
N ASN A 140 -5.10 -10.33 12.84
CA ASN A 140 -6.16 -9.94 11.91
C ASN A 140 -7.11 -8.90 12.50
N GLN A 141 -7.47 -9.02 13.78
CA GLN A 141 -8.30 -8.04 14.48
C GLN A 141 -7.59 -6.69 14.62
N LEU A 142 -6.29 -6.70 14.97
CA LEU A 142 -5.48 -5.50 15.08
C LEU A 142 -5.36 -4.78 13.73
N MET A 143 -5.02 -5.52 12.67
CA MET A 143 -4.92 -4.94 11.33
C MET A 143 -6.24 -4.34 10.86
N SER A 144 -7.36 -5.03 11.11
CA SER A 144 -8.68 -4.51 10.79
C SER A 144 -8.97 -3.20 11.55
N ALA A 145 -8.62 -3.14 12.84
CA ALA A 145 -8.78 -1.93 13.64
C ALA A 145 -7.88 -0.78 13.15
N CYS A 146 -6.66 -1.06 12.71
CA CYS A 146 -5.76 -0.05 12.17
C CYS A 146 -6.29 0.55 10.86
N ILE A 147 -6.77 -0.28 9.95
CA ILE A 147 -7.32 0.15 8.67
C ILE A 147 -8.56 1.01 8.87
N THR A 148 -9.41 0.67 9.85
CA THR A 148 -10.62 1.44 10.16
C THR A 148 -10.36 2.71 10.97
N SER A 149 -9.22 2.80 11.67
CA SER A 149 -8.88 3.92 12.56
C SER A 149 -7.94 4.95 11.92
N THR A 150 -7.54 4.79 10.67
CA THR A 150 -6.60 5.70 10.01
C THR A 150 -7.30 7.02 9.72
N PRO A 151 -6.93 8.13 10.39
CA PRO A 151 -7.31 9.45 9.88
C PRO A 151 -6.55 9.63 8.58
N SER A 152 -7.25 9.84 7.49
CA SER A 152 -6.65 10.23 6.21
C SER A 152 -5.86 11.53 6.41
N SER A 153 -4.56 11.44 6.66
CA SER A 153 -3.66 12.59 6.58
C SER A 153 -3.30 12.83 5.11
N GLY A 154 -4.31 13.19 4.34
CA GLY A 154 -4.20 13.68 3.00
C GLY A 154 -5.47 14.44 2.73
N GLN A 155 -5.44 15.78 2.91
CA GLN A 155 -6.53 16.66 2.50
C GLN A 155 -6.75 16.52 0.99
N ILE A 156 -7.71 15.68 0.62
CA ILE A 156 -8.51 15.91 -0.56
C ILE A 156 -9.84 16.43 -0.01
N GLY A 157 -10.19 17.63 -0.41
CA GLY A 157 -11.23 18.44 0.17
C GLY A 157 -12.57 17.75 0.40
N GLY A 158 -13.17 18.04 1.55
CA GLY A 158 -14.60 17.89 1.83
C GLY A 158 -14.99 16.60 2.52
N SER A 159 -15.16 16.67 3.83
CA SER A 159 -16.17 15.96 4.64
C SER A 159 -16.32 14.44 4.48
N GLN A 160 -15.88 13.69 5.50
CA GLN A 160 -16.55 12.46 5.93
C GLN A 160 -16.30 11.17 5.13
N LEU A 161 -15.05 10.86 4.76
CA LEU A 161 -14.67 9.48 4.52
C LEU A 161 -14.22 8.75 5.80
N SER A 162 -14.05 9.49 6.90
CA SER A 162 -13.64 8.93 8.21
C SER A 162 -14.70 8.09 8.93
N ASP A 163 -15.95 8.11 8.46
CA ASP A 163 -17.05 7.32 9.02
C ASP A 163 -17.34 6.03 8.24
N LEU A 164 -16.55 5.72 7.23
CA LEU A 164 -16.70 4.49 6.44
C LEU A 164 -16.06 3.29 7.16
N GLN A 165 -16.61 2.96 8.32
CA GLN A 165 -16.37 1.68 8.98
C GLN A 165 -17.16 0.58 8.25
N GLY A 166 -16.51 -0.11 7.31
CA GLY A 166 -17.12 -1.22 6.61
C GLY A 166 -17.38 -0.97 5.12
N SER A 167 -18.05 -1.90 4.46
CA SER A 167 -18.50 -1.75 3.08
C SER A 167 -19.57 -0.66 2.97
N LEU A 168 -19.47 0.17 1.93
CA LEU A 168 -20.49 1.19 1.63
C LEU A 168 -21.84 0.53 1.32
N THR A 169 -22.88 1.09 1.87
CA THR A 169 -24.25 0.71 1.50
C THR A 169 -24.59 1.17 0.08
N PRO A 170 -25.54 0.53 -0.60
CA PRO A 170 -26.00 0.97 -1.93
C PRO A 170 -26.46 2.44 -1.97
N GLN A 171 -27.05 2.93 -0.88
CA GLN A 171 -27.52 4.31 -0.74
C GLN A 171 -26.36 5.30 -0.69
N GLU A 172 -25.30 4.97 0.08
CA GLU A 172 -24.08 5.79 0.15
C GLU A 172 -23.36 5.83 -1.19
N ILE A 173 -23.21 4.68 -1.87
CA ILE A 173 -22.63 4.62 -3.22
C ILE A 173 -23.44 5.51 -4.19
N THR A 174 -24.77 5.41 -4.15
CA THR A 174 -25.65 6.23 -5.00
C THR A 174 -25.44 7.70 -4.69
N SER A 175 -25.44 8.11 -3.42
CA SER A 175 -25.23 9.51 -3.01
C SER A 175 -23.88 10.07 -3.50
N ILE A 176 -22.83 9.28 -3.46
CA ILE A 176 -21.50 9.68 -3.95
C ILE A 176 -21.50 9.81 -5.48
N THR A 177 -22.14 8.86 -6.18
CA THR A 177 -22.07 8.77 -7.64
C THR A 177 -23.13 9.55 -8.38
N ASP A 178 -24.13 10.12 -7.69
CA ASP A 178 -25.24 10.86 -8.33
C ASP A 178 -24.78 12.11 -9.10
N LYS A 179 -23.64 12.68 -8.75
CA LYS A 179 -23.03 13.82 -9.46
C LYS A 179 -22.30 13.42 -10.74
N ILE A 180 -22.11 12.12 -10.98
CA ILE A 180 -21.45 11.61 -12.17
C ILE A 180 -22.49 11.45 -13.28
N THR A 181 -22.42 12.32 -14.28
CA THR A 181 -23.39 12.34 -15.38
C THR A 181 -23.11 11.29 -16.45
N ASN A 182 -21.87 10.89 -16.65
CA ASN A 182 -21.50 9.86 -17.61
C ASN A 182 -21.84 8.47 -17.03
N PRO A 183 -22.73 7.68 -17.68
CA PRO A 183 -23.17 6.41 -17.15
C PRO A 183 -22.05 5.35 -17.02
N ILE A 184 -21.08 5.38 -17.93
CA ILE A 184 -19.92 4.47 -17.88
C ILE A 184 -19.07 4.78 -16.64
N GLN A 185 -18.72 6.07 -16.46
CA GLN A 185 -17.95 6.52 -15.32
C GLN A 185 -18.66 6.27 -14.00
N LYS A 186 -19.99 6.49 -13.98
CA LYS A 186 -20.84 6.19 -12.83
C LYS A 186 -20.79 4.71 -12.47
N THR A 187 -20.86 3.82 -13.46
CA THR A 187 -20.78 2.36 -13.25
C THR A 187 -19.41 1.96 -12.70
N VAL A 188 -18.33 2.46 -13.30
CA VAL A 188 -16.94 2.20 -12.84
C VAL A 188 -16.76 2.65 -11.41
N ALA A 189 -17.14 3.90 -11.08
CA ALA A 189 -17.03 4.45 -9.74
C ALA A 189 -17.87 3.67 -8.72
N SER A 190 -19.11 3.32 -9.08
CA SER A 190 -20.00 2.53 -8.21
C SER A 190 -19.43 1.14 -7.93
N PHE A 191 -18.82 0.50 -8.92
CA PHE A 191 -18.14 -0.79 -8.72
C PHE A 191 -16.99 -0.66 -7.71
N VAL A 192 -16.08 0.29 -7.91
CA VAL A 192 -14.94 0.51 -7.01
C VAL A 192 -15.42 0.79 -5.59
N LEU A 193 -16.40 1.68 -5.41
CA LEU A 193 -16.97 2.01 -4.11
C LEU A 193 -17.62 0.78 -3.44
N SER A 194 -18.24 -0.13 -4.21
CA SER A 194 -18.80 -1.38 -3.68
C SER A 194 -17.74 -2.37 -3.17
N LYS A 195 -16.46 -2.12 -3.45
CA LYS A 195 -15.34 -2.95 -3.00
C LYS A 195 -14.58 -2.35 -1.81
N VAL A 196 -15.03 -1.22 -1.28
CA VAL A 196 -14.49 -0.67 -0.03
C VAL A 196 -14.62 -1.74 1.08
N GLY A 197 -13.52 -1.99 1.80
CA GLY A 197 -13.44 -3.03 2.81
C GLY A 197 -13.01 -4.43 2.29
N TYR A 198 -12.88 -4.63 0.99
CA TYR A 198 -12.35 -5.87 0.44
C TYR A 198 -10.83 -5.95 0.65
N PRO A 199 -10.29 -7.14 0.98
CA PRO A 199 -8.85 -7.31 1.18
C PRO A 199 -8.07 -7.17 -0.13
N TYR A 200 -6.83 -6.68 0.00
CA TYR A 200 -5.87 -6.70 -1.09
C TYR A 200 -5.21 -8.08 -1.18
N SER A 201 -5.13 -8.65 -2.38
CA SER A 201 -4.39 -9.89 -2.61
C SER A 201 -4.10 -10.11 -4.09
N GLN A 202 -2.84 -10.27 -4.45
CA GLN A 202 -2.44 -10.67 -5.81
C GLN A 202 -2.85 -12.13 -6.09
N ASN A 203 -2.72 -13.01 -5.13
CA ASN A 203 -3.05 -14.43 -5.30
C ASN A 203 -4.55 -14.66 -5.49
N LEU A 204 -5.40 -13.84 -4.87
CA LEU A 204 -6.86 -13.95 -4.94
C LEU A 204 -7.50 -12.91 -5.87
N ARG A 205 -6.71 -12.18 -6.64
CA ARG A 205 -7.13 -11.08 -7.52
C ARG A 205 -8.29 -11.42 -8.48
N ASN A 206 -8.45 -12.68 -8.84
CA ASN A 206 -9.48 -13.17 -9.76
C ASN A 206 -10.64 -13.88 -9.04
N SER A 207 -10.63 -13.92 -7.70
CA SER A 207 -11.63 -14.65 -6.92
C SER A 207 -12.94 -13.90 -6.71
N GLY A 208 -12.94 -12.58 -6.92
CA GLY A 208 -14.03 -11.68 -6.53
C GLY A 208 -14.13 -11.41 -5.03
N LYS A 209 -13.26 -12.02 -4.22
CA LYS A 209 -13.21 -11.88 -2.76
C LYS A 209 -12.08 -10.94 -2.28
N ALA A 210 -11.10 -10.70 -3.15
CA ALA A 210 -9.98 -9.82 -2.93
C ALA A 210 -9.52 -9.25 -4.27
N PHE A 211 -8.85 -8.11 -4.24
CA PHE A 211 -8.35 -7.45 -5.45
C PHE A 211 -6.92 -6.94 -5.20
N ASP A 212 -6.12 -6.88 -6.25
CA ASP A 212 -4.97 -5.99 -6.31
C ASP A 212 -5.34 -4.71 -7.09
N CYS A 213 -4.41 -3.77 -7.21
CA CYS A 213 -4.67 -2.48 -7.87
C CYS A 213 -5.20 -2.64 -9.30
N SER A 214 -4.55 -3.45 -10.10
CA SER A 214 -4.92 -3.62 -11.51
C SER A 214 -6.15 -4.51 -11.69
N SER A 215 -6.32 -5.55 -10.90
CA SER A 215 -7.55 -6.35 -10.99
C SER A 215 -8.78 -5.56 -10.59
N LEU A 216 -8.69 -4.68 -9.59
CA LEU A 216 -9.78 -3.78 -9.24
C LEU A 216 -10.13 -2.87 -10.41
N ALA A 217 -9.14 -2.25 -11.04
CA ALA A 217 -9.32 -1.42 -12.23
C ALA A 217 -9.97 -2.21 -13.37
N TYR A 218 -9.43 -3.40 -13.67
CA TYR A 218 -9.97 -4.28 -14.70
C TYR A 218 -11.44 -4.63 -14.48
N TYR A 219 -11.80 -5.11 -13.29
CA TYR A 219 -13.18 -5.49 -13.01
C TYR A 219 -14.13 -4.31 -12.96
N ALA A 220 -13.66 -3.13 -12.54
CA ALA A 220 -14.46 -1.91 -12.57
C ALA A 220 -14.83 -1.51 -14.00
N TRP A 221 -13.87 -1.46 -14.91
CA TRP A 221 -14.13 -1.15 -16.32
C TRP A 221 -14.93 -2.26 -17.02
N LYS A 222 -14.66 -3.52 -16.70
CA LYS A 222 -15.44 -4.66 -17.20
C LYS A 222 -16.90 -4.60 -16.77
N SER A 223 -17.21 -4.09 -15.57
CA SER A 223 -18.59 -3.91 -15.11
C SER A 223 -19.36 -2.91 -15.96
N ALA A 224 -18.67 -1.97 -16.60
CA ALA A 224 -19.23 -1.02 -17.56
C ALA A 224 -19.19 -1.52 -19.02
N GLY A 225 -18.85 -2.80 -19.24
CA GLY A 225 -18.80 -3.42 -20.56
C GLY A 225 -17.52 -3.13 -21.36
N ILE A 226 -16.50 -2.55 -20.72
CA ILE A 226 -15.23 -2.18 -21.36
C ILE A 226 -14.12 -3.12 -20.85
N ASP A 227 -13.50 -3.82 -21.78
CA ASP A 227 -12.37 -4.70 -21.49
C ASP A 227 -11.05 -3.90 -21.61
N ILE A 228 -10.30 -3.83 -20.51
CA ILE A 228 -8.97 -3.21 -20.44
C ILE A 228 -7.87 -4.25 -20.24
N ALA A 229 -8.14 -5.54 -20.52
CA ALA A 229 -7.11 -6.57 -20.60
C ALA A 229 -6.41 -6.48 -21.95
N PHE A 230 -5.14 -6.14 -21.95
CA PHE A 230 -4.35 -6.03 -23.16
C PHE A 230 -3.47 -7.27 -23.35
N GLY A 231 -3.60 -7.91 -24.52
CA GLY A 231 -2.91 -9.17 -24.78
C GLY A 231 -3.33 -10.30 -23.82
N GLY A 232 -4.55 -10.24 -23.27
CA GLY A 232 -5.06 -11.20 -22.29
C GLY A 232 -4.50 -11.01 -20.87
N SER A 233 -3.77 -9.92 -20.64
CA SER A 233 -3.18 -9.59 -19.33
C SER A 233 -3.90 -8.41 -18.67
N THR A 234 -4.15 -8.54 -17.37
CA THR A 234 -4.75 -7.51 -16.50
C THR A 234 -3.74 -6.98 -15.48
N THR A 235 -2.45 -6.99 -15.80
CA THR A 235 -1.43 -6.36 -14.95
C THR A 235 -1.39 -4.85 -15.19
N ALA A 236 -1.01 -4.07 -14.18
CA ALA A 236 -0.87 -2.61 -14.32
C ALA A 236 0.03 -2.21 -15.49
N ALA A 237 1.11 -2.97 -15.74
CA ALA A 237 2.00 -2.71 -16.89
C ALA A 237 1.30 -2.94 -18.23
N ALA A 238 0.49 -4.00 -18.37
CA ALA A 238 -0.27 -4.28 -19.59
C ALA A 238 -1.36 -3.23 -19.83
N GLU A 239 -2.09 -2.84 -18.78
CA GLU A 239 -3.11 -1.80 -18.84
C GLU A 239 -2.49 -0.43 -19.23
N ALA A 240 -1.39 -0.03 -18.58
CA ALA A 240 -0.69 1.20 -18.90
C ALA A 240 -0.16 1.22 -20.36
N GLN A 241 0.40 0.10 -20.82
CA GLN A 241 0.88 -0.03 -22.19
C GLN A 241 -0.27 0.04 -23.22
N GLY A 242 -1.38 -0.64 -22.95
CA GLY A 242 -2.54 -0.68 -23.83
C GLY A 242 -3.28 0.66 -23.90
N LEU A 243 -3.27 1.43 -22.80
CA LEU A 243 -3.91 2.75 -22.70
C LEU A 243 -2.99 3.91 -23.09
N LYS A 244 -1.75 3.68 -23.49
CA LYS A 244 -0.74 4.71 -23.78
C LYS A 244 -1.20 5.83 -24.72
N GLY A 245 -2.10 5.56 -25.64
CA GLY A 245 -2.65 6.55 -26.59
C GLY A 245 -3.88 7.31 -26.07
N LYS A 246 -4.31 7.06 -24.82
CA LYS A 246 -5.52 7.63 -24.21
C LYS A 246 -5.22 8.49 -22.97
N SER A 247 -4.00 9.03 -22.89
CA SER A 247 -3.61 9.90 -21.79
C SER A 247 -4.44 11.18 -21.76
N VAL A 248 -4.87 11.55 -20.57
CA VAL A 248 -5.54 12.81 -20.27
C VAL A 248 -4.63 13.68 -19.41
N LYS A 249 -4.81 15.00 -19.49
CA LYS A 249 -4.10 15.93 -18.60
C LYS A 249 -4.75 15.91 -17.22
N GLU A 250 -3.96 16.21 -16.18
CA GLU A 250 -4.42 16.25 -14.79
C GLU A 250 -5.65 17.16 -14.61
N GLU A 251 -5.67 18.31 -15.26
CA GLU A 251 -6.78 19.27 -15.24
C GLU A 251 -8.10 18.73 -15.82
N ASN A 252 -8.04 17.64 -16.58
CA ASN A 252 -9.18 17.02 -17.26
C ASN A 252 -9.56 15.65 -16.68
N LEU A 253 -8.99 15.28 -15.52
CA LEU A 253 -9.29 14.01 -14.87
C LEU A 253 -10.78 13.89 -14.53
N GLN A 254 -11.31 12.71 -14.79
CA GLN A 254 -12.71 12.36 -14.56
C GLN A 254 -12.82 11.12 -13.65
N PRO A 255 -13.93 10.94 -12.95
CA PRO A 255 -14.18 9.70 -12.22
C PRO A 255 -14.03 8.48 -13.12
N GLY A 256 -13.24 7.51 -12.69
CA GLY A 256 -12.93 6.29 -13.45
C GLY A 256 -11.60 6.33 -14.21
N ASP A 257 -10.97 7.50 -14.36
CA ASP A 257 -9.64 7.56 -14.95
C ASP A 257 -8.62 6.79 -14.13
N LEU A 258 -7.66 6.16 -14.80
CA LEU A 258 -6.62 5.35 -14.19
C LEU A 258 -5.32 6.15 -14.09
N ILE A 259 -4.72 6.15 -12.90
CA ILE A 259 -3.42 6.76 -12.66
C ILE A 259 -2.38 5.65 -12.56
N PHE A 260 -1.36 5.73 -13.39
CA PHE A 260 -0.24 4.79 -13.38
C PHE A 260 1.01 5.49 -12.88
N TYR A 261 1.62 4.93 -11.85
CA TYR A 261 2.89 5.40 -11.34
C TYR A 261 4.02 4.58 -11.95
N SER A 262 5.05 5.25 -12.48
CA SER A 262 6.29 4.64 -12.91
C SER A 262 7.41 5.16 -12.01
N TYR A 263 8.09 4.26 -11.35
CA TYR A 263 9.32 4.58 -10.63
C TYR A 263 10.47 4.58 -11.66
N THR A 264 10.68 5.73 -12.31
CA THR A 264 11.81 5.94 -13.24
C THR A 264 12.80 6.95 -12.67
#